data_3bf7888475de607b0bb733e10c684688
#
_entry.id   3bf7888475de607b0bb733e10c684688
#
_cell.length_a   1.000
_cell.length_b   1.000
_cell.length_c   1.000
_cell.angle_alpha   90.00
_cell.angle_beta   90.00
_cell.angle_gamma   90.00
#
_symmetry.space_group_name_H-M   'P 1'
#
loop_
_entity.id
_entity.type
_entity.pdbx_description
1 polymer ?
#
loop_
_entity_poly.entity_id
_entity_poly.type
_entity_poly.pdbx_seq_one_letter_code
_entity_poly.pdbx_strand_id
1 'polypeptide(L)'
;MITCFLRYTIDPDKLAEFEHYARVWMRLIEKYGGTHHGYFVRGDAPPSAAFSFPGLGEEGPGNIAVALFSFPNVEAYETYRREVANDPECLAVTSHYEKTKCFTKYERTFMRTVPR
;
A
#
# COMPACT_ATOMS: atom_id res chain seq x y z
N MET A 1 17.29 -7.23 -2.95
CA MET A 1 16.11 -6.34 -3.05
C MET A 1 15.15 -6.62 -1.90
N ILE A 2 14.65 -5.57 -1.27
CA ILE A 2 13.66 -5.70 -0.21
C ILE A 2 12.31 -5.19 -0.73
N THR A 3 11.24 -5.94 -0.50
CA THR A 3 9.89 -5.58 -0.94
C THR A 3 9.00 -5.41 0.28
N CYS A 4 8.29 -4.31 0.30
CA CYS A 4 7.36 -3.98 1.38
C CYS A 4 5.93 -4.20 0.90
N PHE A 5 5.19 -4.99 1.65
CA PHE A 5 3.76 -5.24 1.44
C PHE A 5 2.99 -4.56 2.57
N LEU A 6 2.09 -3.66 2.19
CA LEU A 6 1.22 -2.98 3.15
C LEU A 6 -0.23 -3.37 2.85
N ARG A 7 -0.96 -3.77 3.88
CA ARG A 7 -2.37 -4.09 3.77
C ARG A 7 -3.15 -3.15 4.69
N TYR A 8 -4.06 -2.40 4.09
CA TYR A 8 -4.86 -1.40 4.80
C TYR A 8 -6.29 -1.88 4.94
N THR A 9 -6.89 -1.57 6.09
CA THR A 9 -8.35 -1.63 6.25
C THR A 9 -8.84 -0.19 6.08
N ILE A 10 -9.52 0.08 4.99
CA ILE A 10 -9.95 1.43 4.66
C ILE A 10 -11.37 1.71 5.13
N ASP A 11 -11.69 2.99 5.32
CA ASP A 11 -13.06 3.43 5.54
C ASP A 11 -13.75 3.49 4.16
N PRO A 12 -14.78 2.67 3.91
CA PRO A 12 -15.41 2.62 2.59
C PRO A 12 -15.99 3.94 2.13
N ASP A 13 -16.34 4.82 3.05
CA ASP A 13 -16.90 6.14 2.74
C ASP A 13 -15.82 7.16 2.38
N LYS A 14 -14.55 6.77 2.46
CA LYS A 14 -13.41 7.67 2.26
C LYS A 14 -12.42 7.12 1.24
N LEU A 15 -12.94 6.45 0.22
CA LEU A 15 -12.10 5.90 -0.83
C LEU A 15 -11.32 6.97 -1.59
N ALA A 16 -11.97 8.09 -1.92
CA ALA A 16 -11.30 9.19 -2.62
C ALA A 16 -10.15 9.77 -1.81
N GLU A 17 -10.35 9.94 -0.50
CA GLU A 17 -9.32 10.42 0.41
C GLU A 17 -8.17 9.42 0.53
N PHE A 18 -8.47 8.12 0.53
CA PHE A 18 -7.43 7.10 0.52
C PHE A 18 -6.65 7.10 -0.78
N GLU A 19 -7.31 7.27 -1.91
CA GLU A 19 -6.62 7.34 -3.21
C GLU A 19 -5.70 8.55 -3.32
N HIS A 20 -6.09 9.68 -2.72
CA HIS A 20 -5.20 10.82 -2.63
C HIS A 20 -3.95 10.49 -1.81
N TYR A 21 -4.13 9.89 -0.65
CA TYR A 21 -3.05 9.40 0.21
C TYR A 21 -2.11 8.48 -0.59
N ALA A 22 -2.68 7.54 -1.32
CA ALA A 22 -1.93 6.58 -2.12
C ALA A 22 -1.08 7.26 -3.20
N ARG A 23 -1.66 8.23 -3.92
CA ARG A 23 -0.92 8.94 -4.99
C ARG A 23 0.27 9.71 -4.46
N VAL A 24 0.15 10.32 -3.28
CA VAL A 24 1.26 11.04 -2.66
C VAL A 24 2.38 10.07 -2.30
N TRP A 25 2.06 8.94 -1.69
CA TRP A 25 3.07 7.95 -1.29
C TRP A 25 3.75 7.28 -2.48
N MET A 26 3.05 7.06 -3.57
CA MET A 26 3.69 6.54 -4.79
C MET A 26 4.79 7.48 -5.27
N ARG A 27 4.51 8.79 -5.27
CA ARG A 27 5.52 9.79 -5.66
C ARG A 27 6.68 9.87 -4.67
N LEU A 28 6.37 9.86 -3.38
CA LEU A 28 7.40 9.97 -2.34
C LEU A 28 8.36 8.80 -2.37
N ILE A 29 7.84 7.59 -2.48
CA ILE A 29 8.69 6.40 -2.50
C ILE A 29 9.62 6.43 -3.70
N GLU A 30 9.13 6.81 -4.87
CA GLU A 30 9.98 6.92 -6.07
C GLU A 30 10.97 8.07 -5.99
N LYS A 31 10.58 9.18 -5.36
CA LYS A 31 11.48 10.30 -5.13
C LYS A 31 12.70 9.89 -4.30
N TYR A 32 12.53 8.98 -3.36
CA TYR A 32 13.60 8.54 -2.45
C TYR A 32 14.20 7.21 -2.83
N GLY A 33 14.11 6.82 -4.11
CA GLY A 33 14.88 5.71 -4.65
C GLY A 33 14.19 4.35 -4.66
N GLY A 34 12.92 4.29 -4.28
CA GLY A 34 12.15 3.05 -4.38
C GLY A 34 11.49 2.88 -5.72
N THR A 35 10.99 1.68 -5.97
CA THR A 35 10.14 1.35 -7.10
C THR A 35 8.76 1.01 -6.56
N HIS A 36 7.75 1.78 -6.92
CA HIS A 36 6.40 1.49 -6.47
C HIS A 36 5.69 0.62 -7.50
N HIS A 37 5.13 -0.51 -7.04
CA HIS A 37 4.39 -1.44 -7.89
C HIS A 37 2.90 -1.10 -7.94
N GLY A 38 2.49 -0.13 -7.15
CA GLY A 38 1.14 0.42 -7.15
C GLY A 38 0.39 0.21 -5.85
N TYR A 39 -0.66 1.00 -5.70
CA TYR A 39 -1.71 0.75 -4.72
C TYR A 39 -2.85 0.06 -5.43
N PHE A 40 -3.51 -0.84 -4.73
CA PHE A 40 -4.63 -1.62 -5.26
C PHE A 40 -5.79 -1.51 -4.30
N VAL A 41 -6.95 -1.18 -4.83
CA VAL A 41 -8.21 -1.14 -4.07
C VAL A 41 -9.17 -2.14 -4.69
N ARG A 42 -10.27 -2.43 -4.02
CA ARG A 42 -11.23 -3.40 -4.54
C ARG A 42 -11.72 -3.01 -5.94
N GLY A 43 -11.64 -3.98 -6.85
CA GLY A 43 -12.26 -3.88 -8.16
C GLY A 43 -13.45 -4.82 -8.27
N ASP A 44 -14.10 -4.81 -9.40
CA ASP A 44 -15.25 -5.70 -9.65
C ASP A 44 -14.77 -7.11 -9.95
N ALA A 45 -15.39 -8.11 -9.32
CA ALA A 45 -15.10 -9.51 -9.59
C ALA A 45 -15.72 -9.93 -10.91
N PRO A 46 -15.03 -10.79 -11.72
CA PRO A 46 -15.67 -11.38 -12.89
C PRO A 46 -16.92 -12.17 -12.49
N PRO A 47 -17.98 -12.17 -13.32
CA PRO A 47 -19.23 -12.86 -12.98
C PRO A 47 -19.08 -14.35 -12.69
N SER A 48 -18.06 -14.99 -13.27
CA SER A 48 -17.82 -16.43 -13.13
C SER A 48 -16.63 -16.75 -12.24
N ALA A 49 -16.26 -15.85 -11.32
CA ALA A 49 -15.13 -16.06 -10.43
C ALA A 49 -15.45 -17.21 -9.45
N ALA A 50 -14.87 -18.38 -9.71
CA ALA A 50 -15.01 -19.57 -8.86
C ALA A 50 -13.67 -19.94 -8.26
N PHE A 51 -13.68 -20.63 -7.12
CA PHE A 51 -12.46 -21.06 -6.46
C PHE A 51 -12.14 -22.51 -6.80
N SER A 52 -10.84 -22.79 -7.09
CA SER A 52 -10.38 -24.11 -7.50
C SER A 52 -10.41 -25.14 -6.38
N PHE A 53 -10.33 -24.69 -5.14
CA PHE A 53 -10.30 -25.59 -3.98
C PHE A 53 -11.46 -25.26 -3.06
N PRO A 54 -12.63 -25.93 -3.23
CA PRO A 54 -13.80 -25.64 -2.40
C PRO A 54 -13.51 -25.79 -0.92
N GLY A 55 -13.96 -24.83 -0.14
CA GLY A 55 -13.71 -24.81 1.31
C GLY A 55 -12.38 -24.15 1.70
N LEU A 56 -11.49 -23.88 0.74
CA LEU A 56 -10.22 -23.19 1.00
C LEU A 56 -10.21 -21.77 0.44
N GLY A 57 -10.76 -21.57 -0.76
CA GLY A 57 -10.84 -20.25 -1.36
C GLY A 57 -12.10 -19.53 -0.93
N GLU A 58 -11.98 -18.24 -0.63
CA GLU A 58 -13.13 -17.39 -0.30
C GLU A 58 -12.85 -15.97 -0.73
N GLU A 59 -13.91 -15.21 -0.93
CA GLU A 59 -13.83 -13.80 -1.29
C GLU A 59 -13.24 -13.01 -0.12
N GLY A 60 -12.26 -12.16 -0.39
CA GLY A 60 -11.69 -11.31 0.64
C GLY A 60 -12.60 -10.13 0.99
N PRO A 61 -12.32 -9.46 2.13
CA PRO A 61 -13.12 -8.29 2.52
C PRO A 61 -13.02 -7.15 1.49
N GLY A 62 -14.13 -6.43 1.33
CA GLY A 62 -14.20 -5.37 0.33
C GLY A 62 -13.53 -4.06 0.71
N ASN A 63 -13.14 -3.91 1.98
CA ASN A 63 -12.54 -2.69 2.49
C ASN A 63 -11.02 -2.79 2.67
N ILE A 64 -10.38 -3.64 1.87
CA ILE A 64 -8.93 -3.84 1.90
C ILE A 64 -8.29 -3.09 0.74
N ALA A 65 -7.14 -2.47 1.03
CA ALA A 65 -6.24 -1.93 0.02
C ALA A 65 -4.84 -2.49 0.24
N VAL A 66 -4.06 -2.57 -0.83
CA VAL A 66 -2.71 -3.12 -0.79
C VAL A 66 -1.75 -2.16 -1.48
N ALA A 67 -0.57 -2.00 -0.90
CA ALA A 67 0.53 -1.30 -1.54
C ALA A 67 1.75 -2.22 -1.59
N LEU A 68 2.45 -2.20 -2.71
CA LEU A 68 3.68 -2.96 -2.91
C LEU A 68 4.76 -2.03 -3.46
N PHE A 69 5.92 -2.01 -2.82
CA PHE A 69 7.06 -1.26 -3.32
C PHE A 69 8.36 -1.94 -2.90
N SER A 70 9.43 -1.63 -3.62
CA SER A 70 10.71 -2.27 -3.40
C SER A 70 11.85 -1.26 -3.36
N PHE A 71 12.90 -1.61 -2.63
CA PHE A 71 14.18 -0.90 -2.62
C PHE A 71 15.29 -1.89 -2.97
N PRO A 72 16.42 -1.41 -3.53
CA PRO A 72 17.50 -2.31 -3.93
C PRO A 72 18.08 -3.13 -2.78
N ASN A 73 18.13 -2.56 -1.59
CA ASN A 73 18.69 -3.20 -0.40
C ASN A 73 18.14 -2.55 0.87
N VAL A 74 18.50 -3.10 2.02
CA VAL A 74 18.03 -2.60 3.33
C VAL A 74 18.51 -1.17 3.58
N GLU A 75 19.76 -0.87 3.21
CA GLU A 75 20.34 0.46 3.42
C GLU A 75 19.56 1.54 2.65
N ALA A 76 19.17 1.25 1.43
CA ALA A 76 18.36 2.17 0.63
C ALA A 76 16.99 2.42 1.27
N TYR A 77 16.38 1.37 1.81
CA TYR A 77 15.11 1.49 2.51
C TYR A 77 15.26 2.33 3.78
N GLU A 78 16.32 2.10 4.56
CA GLU A 78 16.55 2.87 5.79
C GLU A 78 16.83 4.34 5.50
N THR A 79 17.58 4.63 4.42
CA THR A 79 17.84 6.00 3.97
C THR A 79 16.52 6.70 3.60
N TYR A 80 15.68 6.01 2.84
CA TYR A 80 14.36 6.53 2.50
C TYR A 80 13.56 6.87 3.78
N ARG A 81 13.54 5.98 4.75
CA ARG A 81 12.78 6.20 6.00
C ARG A 81 13.27 7.46 6.74
N ARG A 82 14.57 7.67 6.78
CA ARG A 82 15.13 8.87 7.43
C ARG A 82 14.80 10.14 6.66
N GLU A 83 14.94 10.12 5.34
CA GLU A 83 14.81 11.32 4.53
C GLU A 83 13.36 11.73 4.31
N VAL A 84 12.47 10.78 4.11
CA VAL A 84 11.06 11.07 3.82
C VAL A 84 10.36 11.75 5.00
N ALA A 85 10.80 11.47 6.22
CA ALA A 85 10.18 12.00 7.43
C ALA A 85 10.14 13.54 7.47
N ASN A 86 11.10 14.20 6.80
CA ASN A 86 11.19 15.65 6.76
C ASN A 86 10.68 16.26 5.45
N ASP A 87 10.18 15.44 4.53
CA ASP A 87 9.68 15.91 3.25
C ASP A 87 8.36 16.67 3.44
N PRO A 88 8.21 17.86 2.84
CA PRO A 88 6.96 18.62 2.99
C PRO A 88 5.71 17.88 2.52
N GLU A 89 5.81 17.06 1.48
CA GLU A 89 4.67 16.27 1.02
C GLU A 89 4.33 15.16 2.01
N CYS A 90 5.32 14.58 2.68
CA CYS A 90 5.08 13.60 3.75
C CYS A 90 4.34 14.24 4.91
N LEU A 91 4.76 15.44 5.32
CA LEU A 91 4.08 16.18 6.39
C LEU A 91 2.64 16.52 5.99
N ALA A 92 2.44 16.94 4.75
CA ALA A 92 1.11 17.28 4.25
C ALA A 92 0.18 16.06 4.17
N VAL A 93 0.68 14.89 3.71
CA VAL A 93 -0.14 13.69 3.62
C VAL A 93 -0.44 13.11 5.00
N THR A 94 0.45 13.31 5.97
CA THR A 94 0.19 12.94 7.36
C THR A 94 -0.96 13.78 7.92
N SER A 95 -0.96 15.09 7.67
CA SER A 95 -2.07 15.97 8.06
C SER A 95 -3.37 15.58 7.37
N HIS A 96 -3.31 15.22 6.10
CA HIS A 96 -4.47 14.73 5.36
C HIS A 96 -5.06 13.49 6.03
N TYR A 97 -4.22 12.52 6.40
CA TYR A 97 -4.69 11.33 7.12
C TYR A 97 -5.32 11.71 8.46
N GLU A 98 -4.68 12.60 9.23
CA GLU A 98 -5.20 12.99 10.54
C GLU A 98 -6.58 13.62 10.44
N LYS A 99 -6.85 14.36 9.36
CA LYS A 99 -8.17 14.99 9.12
C LYS A 99 -9.20 13.99 8.61
N THR A 100 -8.81 13.07 7.74
CA THR A 100 -9.76 12.20 7.04
C THR A 100 -9.97 10.86 7.73
N LYS A 101 -8.94 10.32 8.39
CA LYS A 101 -8.95 8.96 8.95
C LYS A 101 -9.41 7.93 7.92
N CYS A 102 -8.84 8.02 6.71
CA CYS A 102 -9.31 7.23 5.58
C CYS A 102 -8.98 5.74 5.67
N PHE A 103 -8.14 5.34 6.61
CA PHE A 103 -7.99 3.92 6.96
C PHE A 103 -7.93 3.80 8.48
N THR A 104 -8.33 2.62 8.98
CA THR A 104 -8.43 2.38 10.43
C THR A 104 -7.33 1.47 10.94
N LYS A 105 -6.65 0.76 10.04
CA LYS A 105 -5.60 -0.19 10.40
C LYS A 105 -4.72 -0.41 9.18
N TYR A 106 -3.45 -0.70 9.41
CA TYR A 106 -2.59 -1.24 8.35
C TYR A 106 -1.61 -2.23 8.96
N GLU A 107 -1.18 -3.17 8.12
CA GLU A 107 -0.18 -4.18 8.46
C GLU A 107 0.95 -4.09 7.44
N ARG A 108 2.17 -4.27 7.88
CA ARG A 108 3.35 -4.23 7.01
C ARG A 108 4.11 -5.54 7.12
N THR A 109 4.42 -6.13 5.98
CA THR A 109 5.23 -7.34 5.90
C THR A 109 6.34 -7.12 4.89
N PHE A 110 7.57 -7.40 5.28
CA PHE A 110 8.69 -7.41 4.35
C PHE A 110 8.74 -8.77 3.67
N MET A 111 8.87 -8.76 2.35
CA MET A 111 8.78 -9.96 1.54
C MET A 111 9.98 -10.03 0.59
N ARG A 112 10.24 -11.19 0.07
CA ARG A 112 11.23 -11.40 -0.98
C ARG A 112 10.61 -12.17 -2.13
N THR A 113 11.17 -11.98 -3.32
CA THR A 113 10.71 -12.72 -4.49
C THR A 113 11.05 -14.21 -4.34
N VAL A 114 10.11 -15.07 -4.70
CA VAL A 114 10.40 -16.51 -4.82
C VAL A 114 11.17 -16.71 -6.13
N PRO A 115 12.36 -17.31 -6.11
CA PRO A 115 13.10 -17.54 -7.35
C PRO A 115 12.37 -18.52 -8.27
N ARG A 116 12.50 -18.29 -9.57
CA ARG A 116 11.93 -19.18 -10.58
C ARG A 116 12.75 -20.45 -10.74
#